data_9f1e296db7bb3e2e13a1f25542d781d7
#
_entry.id   9f1e296db7bb3e2e13a1f25542d781d7
#
_cell.length_a   1.000
_cell.length_b   1.000
_cell.length_c   1.000
_cell.angle_alpha   90.00
_cell.angle_beta   90.00
_cell.angle_gamma   90.00
#
_symmetry.space_group_name_H-M   'P 1'
#
loop_
_entity.id
_entity.type
_entity.pdbx_description
1 polymer ?
#
loop_
_entity_poly.entity_id
_entity_poly.type
_entity_poly.pdbx_seq_one_letter_code
_entity_poly.pdbx_strand_id
1 'polypeptide(L)'
;LMPNGPKNFFTGVALLSFACGGAKFVAENGDDIVEPSRTIPKVIVLSTSIVAVFYVLIGIVAGGVLPVETVAFENLTLVAQEIFPTWLYLFFVFGGAVFALLTTLNGTLSWVTRGLQAAAKQGWLPEKTAEENKNGVPVILLLVFFLMGAIPILTGMDLTLISNMGVGTDMATEFMVLLACWRLPDIFPEEYQKSAFCMKKRTLHILLFFIGILMIGTSYVNLSDLTVPAAIACGIYIL
;
A
#
# COMPACT_ATOMS: atom_id res chain seq x y z
N LEU A 1 27.72 2.43 0.59
CA LEU A 1 26.38 1.87 0.65
C LEU A 1 25.29 2.89 1.06
N MET A 2 25.65 4.09 1.54
CA MET A 2 24.72 5.17 1.93
C MET A 2 25.29 6.53 1.50
N PRO A 3 25.38 6.81 0.18
CA PRO A 3 26.04 8.02 -0.32
C PRO A 3 25.39 9.30 0.19
N ASN A 4 24.08 9.27 0.44
CA ASN A 4 23.29 10.43 0.88
C ASN A 4 22.89 10.36 2.37
N GLY A 5 23.61 9.56 3.16
CA GLY A 5 23.40 9.42 4.60
C GLY A 5 22.23 8.52 5.03
N PRO A 6 22.12 8.24 6.33
CA PRO A 6 21.12 7.29 6.84
C PRO A 6 19.67 7.77 6.69
N LYS A 7 19.41 9.09 6.74
CA LYS A 7 18.03 9.61 6.58
C LYS A 7 17.46 9.20 5.23
N ASN A 8 18.19 9.42 4.14
CA ASN A 8 17.73 9.10 2.78
C ASN A 8 17.60 7.58 2.57
N PHE A 9 18.42 6.77 3.23
CA PHE A 9 18.26 5.33 3.23
C PHE A 9 16.91 4.92 3.86
N PHE A 10 16.57 5.44 5.02
CA PHE A 10 15.29 5.14 5.67
C PHE A 10 14.09 5.68 4.91
N THR A 11 14.21 6.85 4.26
CA THR A 11 13.17 7.34 3.33
C THR A 11 12.95 6.36 2.18
N GLY A 12 14.01 5.86 1.57
CA GLY A 12 13.92 4.83 0.53
C GLY A 12 13.26 3.53 1.03
N VAL A 13 13.61 3.08 2.24
CA VAL A 13 12.97 1.91 2.86
C VAL A 13 11.47 2.14 3.08
N ALA A 14 11.07 3.31 3.53
CA ALA A 14 9.66 3.66 3.74
C ALA A 14 8.86 3.68 2.43
N LEU A 15 9.41 4.28 1.36
CA LEU A 15 8.80 4.27 0.03
C LEU A 15 8.67 2.86 -0.55
N LEU A 16 9.70 2.03 -0.40
CA LEU A 16 9.67 0.63 -0.85
C LEU A 16 8.69 -0.22 -0.02
N SER A 17 8.53 0.05 1.26
CA SER A 17 7.53 -0.64 2.09
C SER A 17 6.10 -0.37 1.61
N PHE A 18 5.81 0.86 1.20
CA PHE A 18 4.54 1.20 0.55
C PHE A 18 4.35 0.43 -0.76
N ALA A 19 5.38 0.42 -1.63
CA ALA A 19 5.33 -0.30 -2.90
C ALA A 19 5.13 -1.82 -2.73
N CYS A 20 5.64 -2.42 -1.65
CA CYS A 20 5.46 -3.83 -1.32
C CYS A 20 4.16 -4.12 -0.55
N GLY A 21 3.48 -3.09 -0.01
CA GLY A 21 2.36 -3.22 0.92
C GLY A 21 1.03 -3.66 0.30
N GLY A 22 0.92 -3.66 -1.03
CA GLY A 22 -0.34 -3.95 -1.73
C GLY A 22 -0.98 -5.31 -1.43
N ALA A 23 -0.19 -6.29 -1.03
CA ALA A 23 -0.68 -7.63 -0.73
C ALA A 23 -1.66 -7.70 0.45
N LYS A 24 -1.60 -6.75 1.40
CA LYS A 24 -2.52 -6.70 2.56
C LYS A 24 -3.99 -6.54 2.16
N PHE A 25 -4.25 -5.87 1.05
CA PHE A 25 -5.60 -5.61 0.56
C PHE A 25 -6.34 -6.86 0.06
N VAL A 26 -5.67 -8.00 -0.08
CA VAL A 26 -6.34 -9.27 -0.34
C VAL A 26 -7.31 -9.63 0.80
N ALA A 27 -7.07 -9.16 2.02
CA ALA A 27 -7.94 -9.39 3.17
C ALA A 27 -9.33 -8.77 3.01
N GLU A 28 -9.45 -7.66 2.26
CA GLU A 28 -10.73 -6.98 1.97
C GLU A 28 -11.66 -7.84 1.09
N ASN A 29 -11.09 -8.80 0.35
CA ASN A 29 -11.84 -9.74 -0.47
C ASN A 29 -12.01 -11.11 0.20
N GLY A 30 -11.91 -11.17 1.53
CA GLY A 30 -11.95 -12.42 2.30
C GLY A 30 -13.18 -13.29 2.06
N ASP A 31 -14.33 -12.69 1.80
CA ASP A 31 -15.59 -13.39 1.53
C ASP A 31 -15.58 -14.21 0.23
N ASP A 32 -14.75 -13.82 -0.74
CA ASP A 32 -14.62 -14.48 -2.05
C ASP A 32 -13.50 -15.55 -2.07
N ILE A 33 -12.74 -15.69 -0.97
CA ILE A 33 -11.57 -16.56 -0.91
C ILE A 33 -11.89 -17.90 -0.24
N VAL A 34 -11.50 -18.99 -0.89
CA VAL A 34 -11.61 -20.33 -0.32
C VAL A 34 -10.59 -20.51 0.81
N GLU A 35 -11.04 -20.96 1.98
CA GLU A 35 -10.22 -21.11 3.20
C GLU A 35 -9.44 -19.83 3.56
N PRO A 36 -10.10 -18.67 3.77
CA PRO A 36 -9.44 -17.38 3.90
C PRO A 36 -8.41 -17.34 5.03
N SER A 37 -8.67 -18.02 6.15
CA SER A 37 -7.77 -18.10 7.30
C SER A 37 -6.38 -18.67 7.00
N ARG A 38 -6.27 -19.52 5.98
CA ARG A 38 -5.01 -20.13 5.54
C ARG A 38 -4.46 -19.49 4.27
N THR A 39 -5.34 -19.12 3.35
CA THR A 39 -4.96 -18.63 2.02
C THR A 39 -4.44 -17.20 2.11
N ILE A 40 -5.12 -16.30 2.81
CA ILE A 40 -4.76 -14.89 2.93
C ILE A 40 -3.34 -14.70 3.47
N PRO A 41 -2.95 -15.28 4.62
CA PRO A 41 -1.60 -15.11 5.15
C PRO A 41 -0.51 -15.64 4.19
N LYS A 42 -0.75 -16.78 3.53
CA LYS A 42 0.20 -17.34 2.57
C LYS A 42 0.38 -16.43 1.35
N VAL A 43 -0.72 -15.89 0.82
CA VAL A 43 -0.70 -14.97 -0.32
C VAL A 43 0.06 -13.70 0.05
N ILE A 44 -0.20 -13.11 1.22
CA ILE A 44 0.49 -11.90 1.68
C ILE A 44 2.01 -12.15 1.76
N VAL A 45 2.44 -13.20 2.45
CA VAL A 45 3.88 -13.49 2.62
C VAL A 45 4.54 -13.81 1.29
N LEU A 46 3.93 -14.66 0.46
CA LEU A 46 4.51 -15.10 -0.80
C LEU A 46 4.60 -13.95 -1.81
N SER A 47 3.52 -13.20 -2.01
CA SER A 47 3.48 -12.10 -2.97
C SER A 47 4.41 -10.95 -2.54
N THR A 48 4.42 -10.57 -1.27
CA THR A 48 5.35 -9.54 -0.77
C THR A 48 6.81 -9.98 -0.95
N SER A 49 7.14 -11.25 -0.68
CA SER A 49 8.50 -11.76 -0.87
C SER A 49 8.92 -11.76 -2.35
N ILE A 50 8.04 -12.20 -3.24
CA ILE A 50 8.31 -12.19 -4.69
C ILE A 50 8.50 -10.76 -5.18
N VAL A 51 7.62 -9.84 -4.81
CA VAL A 51 7.70 -8.43 -5.21
C VAL A 51 8.97 -7.79 -4.69
N ALA A 52 9.35 -8.05 -3.44
CA ALA A 52 10.60 -7.53 -2.87
C ALA A 52 11.84 -8.00 -3.65
N VAL A 53 11.89 -9.28 -4.05
CA VAL A 53 12.98 -9.80 -4.90
C VAL A 53 13.02 -9.09 -6.25
N PHE A 54 11.85 -8.88 -6.91
CA PHE A 54 11.79 -8.14 -8.16
C PHE A 54 12.28 -6.69 -8.02
N TYR A 55 11.89 -5.99 -6.96
CA TYR A 55 12.37 -4.61 -6.73
C TYR A 55 13.89 -4.55 -6.50
N VAL A 56 14.46 -5.54 -5.79
CA VAL A 56 15.93 -5.63 -5.63
C VAL A 56 16.60 -5.82 -7.00
N LEU A 57 16.11 -6.74 -7.84
CA LEU A 57 16.64 -6.98 -9.17
C LEU A 57 16.53 -5.75 -10.07
N ILE A 58 15.38 -5.07 -10.06
CA ILE A 58 15.17 -3.83 -10.82
C ILE A 58 16.14 -2.75 -10.34
N GLY A 59 16.31 -2.58 -9.03
CA GLY A 59 17.25 -1.61 -8.46
C GLY A 59 18.71 -1.89 -8.86
N ILE A 60 19.13 -3.16 -8.88
CA ILE A 60 20.48 -3.56 -9.33
C ILE A 60 20.65 -3.23 -10.82
N VAL A 61 19.69 -3.57 -11.66
CA VAL A 61 19.75 -3.29 -13.11
C VAL A 61 19.77 -1.79 -13.37
N ALA A 62 18.86 -1.03 -12.77
CA ALA A 62 18.76 0.41 -12.96
C ALA A 62 20.06 1.13 -12.56
N GLY A 63 20.60 0.81 -11.38
CA GLY A 63 21.87 1.39 -10.91
C GLY A 63 23.11 0.89 -11.61
N GLY A 64 23.02 -0.24 -12.34
CA GLY A 64 24.13 -0.80 -13.15
C GLY A 64 24.19 -0.26 -14.57
N VAL A 65 23.08 0.26 -15.11
CA VAL A 65 22.99 0.77 -16.49
C VAL A 65 23.27 2.26 -16.60
N LEU A 66 22.71 3.05 -15.69
CA LEU A 66 22.87 4.49 -15.68
C LEU A 66 23.37 4.99 -14.31
N PRO A 67 24.09 6.14 -14.28
CA PRO A 67 24.47 6.78 -13.02
C PRO A 67 23.23 7.05 -12.13
N VAL A 68 23.40 6.89 -10.82
CA VAL A 68 22.31 7.07 -9.85
C VAL A 68 21.70 8.49 -9.96
N GLU A 69 22.51 9.48 -10.22
CA GLU A 69 22.08 10.89 -10.40
C GLU A 69 21.14 11.08 -11.58
N THR A 70 21.28 10.23 -12.61
CA THR A 70 20.44 10.29 -13.83
C THR A 70 19.12 9.53 -13.64
N VAL A 71 19.13 8.46 -12.83
CA VAL A 71 17.94 7.62 -12.59
C VAL A 71 17.11 8.13 -11.42
N ALA A 72 17.72 8.91 -10.50
CA ALA A 72 17.06 9.40 -9.31
C ALA A 72 15.86 10.31 -9.69
N PHE A 73 14.69 9.96 -9.15
CA PHE A 73 13.40 10.64 -9.38
C PHE A 73 12.84 10.52 -10.82
N GLU A 74 13.49 9.73 -11.69
CA GLU A 74 13.04 9.48 -13.04
C GLU A 74 12.30 8.15 -13.18
N ASN A 75 11.54 8.00 -14.27
CA ASN A 75 10.84 6.77 -14.57
C ASN A 75 11.80 5.67 -15.07
N LEU A 76 11.54 4.41 -14.74
CA LEU A 76 12.29 3.26 -15.24
C LEU A 76 12.29 3.14 -16.78
N THR A 77 11.41 3.85 -17.47
CA THR A 77 11.40 3.92 -18.93
C THR A 77 12.70 4.50 -19.50
N LEU A 78 13.39 5.37 -18.73
CA LEU A 78 14.69 5.90 -19.12
C LEU A 78 15.75 4.77 -19.20
N VAL A 79 15.79 3.91 -18.21
CA VAL A 79 16.69 2.74 -18.19
C VAL A 79 16.30 1.74 -19.28
N ALA A 80 15.01 1.51 -19.45
CA ALA A 80 14.49 0.61 -20.48
C ALA A 80 14.85 1.08 -21.90
N GLN A 81 14.87 2.39 -22.15
CA GLN A 81 15.27 2.96 -23.45
C GLN A 81 16.72 2.69 -23.80
N GLU A 82 17.61 2.64 -22.81
CA GLU A 82 19.03 2.31 -23.02
C GLU A 82 19.28 0.82 -23.26
N ILE A 83 18.47 -0.06 -22.67
CA ILE A 83 18.71 -1.50 -22.74
C ILE A 83 17.97 -2.14 -23.91
N PHE A 84 16.75 -1.68 -24.20
CA PHE A 84 15.84 -2.38 -25.10
C PHE A 84 15.85 -1.82 -26.52
N PRO A 85 15.80 -2.68 -27.55
CA PRO A 85 15.48 -2.22 -28.90
C PRO A 85 14.06 -1.65 -28.93
N THR A 86 13.78 -0.77 -29.90
CA THR A 86 12.55 0.02 -29.97
C THR A 86 11.26 -0.77 -29.78
N TRP A 87 11.16 -1.94 -30.37
CA TRP A 87 9.96 -2.78 -30.28
C TRP A 87 9.75 -3.33 -28.84
N LEU A 88 10.83 -3.71 -28.15
CA LEU A 88 10.78 -4.22 -26.79
C LEU A 88 10.54 -3.07 -25.78
N TYR A 89 11.10 -1.90 -26.04
CA TYR A 89 10.81 -0.68 -25.28
C TYR A 89 9.31 -0.31 -25.36
N LEU A 90 8.73 -0.32 -26.55
CA LEU A 90 7.29 -0.07 -26.72
C LEU A 90 6.45 -1.13 -25.99
N PHE A 91 6.84 -2.40 -26.10
CA PHE A 91 6.18 -3.46 -25.35
C PHE A 91 6.30 -3.25 -23.82
N PHE A 92 7.46 -2.84 -23.33
CA PHE A 92 7.68 -2.51 -21.90
C PHE A 92 6.78 -1.36 -21.44
N VAL A 93 6.69 -0.29 -22.22
CA VAL A 93 5.87 0.88 -21.86
C VAL A 93 4.38 0.54 -21.92
N PHE A 94 3.89 0.01 -23.02
CA PHE A 94 2.45 -0.27 -23.20
C PHE A 94 2.03 -1.57 -22.50
N GLY A 95 2.75 -2.66 -22.70
CA GLY A 95 2.43 -3.96 -22.14
C GLY A 95 2.76 -4.06 -20.64
N GLY A 96 3.83 -3.44 -20.19
CA GLY A 96 4.23 -3.41 -18.77
C GLY A 96 3.57 -2.27 -18.02
N ALA A 97 3.99 -1.02 -18.27
CA ALA A 97 3.60 0.12 -17.45
C ALA A 97 2.11 0.47 -17.57
N VAL A 98 1.56 0.60 -18.78
CA VAL A 98 0.14 1.00 -18.97
C VAL A 98 -0.80 -0.08 -18.46
N PHE A 99 -0.58 -1.36 -18.83
CA PHE A 99 -1.43 -2.45 -18.35
C PHE A 99 -1.30 -2.64 -16.82
N ALA A 100 -0.10 -2.50 -16.24
CA ALA A 100 0.08 -2.57 -14.80
C ALA A 100 -0.73 -1.48 -14.07
N LEU A 101 -0.71 -0.24 -14.57
CA LEU A 101 -1.51 0.85 -14.01
C LEU A 101 -3.01 0.59 -14.13
N LEU A 102 -3.49 0.11 -15.27
CA LEU A 102 -4.90 -0.20 -15.47
C LEU A 102 -5.38 -1.34 -14.56
N THR A 103 -4.59 -2.40 -14.41
CA THR A 103 -4.94 -3.52 -13.52
C THR A 103 -4.90 -3.11 -12.06
N THR A 104 -3.94 -2.29 -11.65
CA THR A 104 -3.86 -1.74 -10.29
C THR A 104 -5.06 -0.84 -10.00
N LEU A 105 -5.41 0.05 -10.91
CA LEU A 105 -6.58 0.93 -10.76
C LEU A 105 -7.87 0.12 -10.63
N ASN A 106 -8.06 -0.87 -11.49
CA ASN A 106 -9.24 -1.75 -11.44
C ASN A 106 -9.30 -2.54 -10.12
N GLY A 107 -8.17 -3.11 -9.69
CA GLY A 107 -8.06 -3.80 -8.40
C GLY A 107 -8.37 -2.88 -7.23
N THR A 108 -7.80 -1.69 -7.20
CA THR A 108 -8.02 -0.69 -6.14
C THR A 108 -9.48 -0.30 -6.02
N LEU A 109 -10.14 0.02 -7.13
CA LEU A 109 -11.57 0.35 -7.14
C LEU A 109 -12.43 -0.81 -6.63
N SER A 110 -12.02 -2.05 -6.86
CA SER A 110 -12.76 -3.22 -6.38
C SER A 110 -12.67 -3.37 -4.86
N TRP A 111 -11.46 -3.44 -4.28
CA TRP A 111 -11.33 -3.70 -2.83
C TRP A 111 -11.75 -2.51 -1.97
N VAL A 112 -11.47 -1.27 -2.40
CA VAL A 112 -11.86 -0.07 -1.64
C VAL A 112 -13.38 0.06 -1.53
N THR A 113 -14.11 -0.20 -2.61
CA THR A 113 -15.57 -0.12 -2.57
C THR A 113 -16.19 -1.19 -1.66
N ARG A 114 -15.61 -2.38 -1.57
CA ARG A 114 -16.11 -3.45 -0.69
C ARG A 114 -16.00 -3.12 0.79
N GLY A 115 -14.85 -2.58 1.23
CA GLY A 115 -14.68 -2.13 2.62
C GLY A 115 -15.71 -1.06 3.02
N LEU A 116 -15.97 -0.07 2.14
CA LEU A 116 -16.96 0.96 2.40
C LEU A 116 -18.41 0.46 2.30
N GLN A 117 -18.69 -0.52 1.44
CA GLN A 117 -20.01 -1.18 1.44
C GLN A 117 -20.27 -1.90 2.76
N ALA A 118 -19.29 -2.59 3.31
CA ALA A 118 -19.40 -3.23 4.62
C ALA A 118 -19.67 -2.20 5.73
N ALA A 119 -18.96 -1.06 5.71
CA ALA A 119 -19.17 0.03 6.65
C ALA A 119 -20.60 0.64 6.52
N ALA A 120 -21.09 0.82 5.30
CA ALA A 120 -22.43 1.33 5.06
C ALA A 120 -23.52 0.34 5.55
N LYS A 121 -23.34 -0.96 5.33
CA LYS A 121 -24.24 -2.01 5.85
C LYS A 121 -24.26 -2.05 7.39
N GLN A 122 -23.19 -1.62 8.04
CA GLN A 122 -23.10 -1.49 9.50
C GLN A 122 -23.62 -0.14 10.04
N GLY A 123 -24.12 0.75 9.18
CA GLY A 123 -24.68 2.04 9.57
C GLY A 123 -23.66 3.18 9.75
N TRP A 124 -22.39 2.99 9.36
CA TRP A 124 -21.37 4.05 9.41
C TRP A 124 -21.50 5.06 8.27
N LEU A 125 -22.08 4.64 7.15
CA LEU A 125 -22.38 5.47 5.99
C LEU A 125 -23.85 5.34 5.62
N PRO A 126 -24.42 6.31 4.88
CA PRO A 126 -25.78 6.20 4.38
C PRO A 126 -25.99 4.92 3.55
N GLU A 127 -27.02 4.14 3.82
CA GLU A 127 -27.28 2.86 3.12
C GLU A 127 -27.32 2.98 1.60
N LYS A 128 -27.80 4.10 1.08
CA LYS A 128 -27.82 4.40 -0.36
C LYS A 128 -26.45 4.34 -1.02
N THR A 129 -25.38 4.57 -0.28
CA THR A 129 -24.01 4.48 -0.83
C THR A 129 -23.59 3.06 -1.12
N ALA A 130 -24.19 2.08 -0.44
CA ALA A 130 -23.93 0.65 -0.62
C ALA A 130 -24.81 0.00 -1.70
N GLU A 131 -25.78 0.74 -2.28
CA GLU A 131 -26.66 0.20 -3.31
C GLU A 131 -25.87 -0.21 -4.54
N GLU A 132 -26.12 -1.45 -4.99
CA GLU A 132 -25.49 -2.03 -6.16
C GLU A 132 -26.40 -1.88 -7.38
N ASN A 133 -25.80 -1.65 -8.53
CA ASN A 133 -26.49 -1.72 -9.79
C ASN A 133 -26.82 -3.18 -10.17
N LYS A 134 -27.47 -3.40 -11.33
CA LYS A 134 -27.84 -4.72 -11.85
C LYS A 134 -26.64 -5.69 -12.02
N ASN A 135 -25.42 -5.16 -12.02
CA ASN A 135 -24.18 -5.92 -12.20
C ASN A 135 -23.40 -6.10 -10.88
N GLY A 136 -24.00 -5.79 -9.72
CA GLY A 136 -23.33 -5.91 -8.41
C GLY A 136 -22.29 -4.82 -8.14
N VAL A 137 -22.40 -3.65 -8.80
CA VAL A 137 -21.40 -2.57 -8.70
C VAL A 137 -21.96 -1.40 -7.92
N PRO A 138 -21.27 -0.92 -6.84
CA PRO A 138 -21.66 0.25 -6.05
C PRO A 138 -21.29 1.56 -6.76
N VAL A 139 -22.13 2.01 -7.67
CA VAL A 139 -21.83 3.14 -8.57
C VAL A 139 -21.56 4.44 -7.80
N ILE A 140 -22.28 4.69 -6.71
CA ILE A 140 -22.10 5.92 -5.91
C ILE A 140 -20.69 5.96 -5.30
N LEU A 141 -20.23 4.85 -4.71
CA LEU A 141 -18.87 4.76 -4.14
C LEU A 141 -17.81 4.91 -5.21
N LEU A 142 -17.99 4.25 -6.36
CA LEU A 142 -17.06 4.40 -7.48
C LEU A 142 -16.96 5.86 -7.97
N LEU A 143 -18.09 6.55 -8.06
CA LEU A 143 -18.11 7.97 -8.47
C LEU A 143 -17.37 8.84 -7.45
N VAL A 144 -17.58 8.62 -6.15
CA VAL A 144 -16.86 9.33 -5.09
C VAL A 144 -15.34 9.13 -5.23
N PHE A 145 -14.88 7.88 -5.39
CA PHE A 145 -13.45 7.60 -5.58
C PHE A 145 -12.90 8.18 -6.86
N PHE A 146 -13.65 8.13 -7.95
CA PHE A 146 -13.24 8.76 -9.20
C PHE A 146 -13.04 10.27 -9.02
N LEU A 147 -13.97 10.95 -8.37
CA LEU A 147 -13.86 12.38 -8.11
C LEU A 147 -12.68 12.69 -7.17
N MET A 148 -12.50 11.91 -6.12
CA MET A 148 -11.34 12.05 -5.22
C MET A 148 -10.01 11.88 -5.95
N GLY A 149 -9.90 10.94 -6.86
CA GLY A 149 -8.71 10.74 -7.69
C GLY A 149 -8.51 11.82 -8.76
N ALA A 150 -9.60 12.39 -9.29
CA ALA A 150 -9.55 13.45 -10.30
C ALA A 150 -9.09 14.80 -9.72
N ILE A 151 -9.41 15.11 -8.47
CA ILE A 151 -9.06 16.39 -7.82
C ILE A 151 -7.55 16.65 -7.84
N PRO A 152 -6.66 15.75 -7.39
CA PRO A 152 -5.23 15.96 -7.43
C PRO A 152 -4.69 16.18 -8.86
N ILE A 153 -5.24 15.47 -9.84
CA ILE A 153 -4.85 15.62 -11.25
C ILE A 153 -5.22 17.01 -11.78
N LEU A 154 -6.46 17.45 -11.50
CA LEU A 154 -6.96 18.74 -11.96
C LEU A 154 -6.27 19.93 -11.27
N THR A 155 -5.86 19.74 -10.01
CA THR A 155 -5.17 20.77 -9.23
C THR A 155 -3.65 20.79 -9.48
N GLY A 156 -3.10 19.82 -10.22
CA GLY A 156 -1.67 19.71 -10.48
C GLY A 156 -0.85 19.40 -9.23
N MET A 157 -1.40 18.67 -8.27
CA MET A 157 -0.68 18.30 -7.06
C MET A 157 0.51 17.41 -7.38
N ASP A 158 1.64 17.67 -6.69
CA ASP A 158 2.84 16.86 -6.83
C ASP A 158 2.61 15.42 -6.36
N LEU A 159 3.10 14.44 -7.16
CA LEU A 159 2.94 13.02 -6.88
C LEU A 159 3.64 12.61 -5.57
N THR A 160 4.78 13.23 -5.25
CA THR A 160 5.52 12.96 -4.02
C THR A 160 4.72 13.41 -2.80
N LEU A 161 4.05 14.56 -2.90
CA LEU A 161 3.16 15.07 -1.85
C LEU A 161 2.01 14.09 -1.59
N ILE A 162 1.33 13.63 -2.66
CA ILE A 162 0.22 12.67 -2.56
C ILE A 162 0.70 11.36 -1.93
N SER A 163 1.85 10.84 -2.38
CA SER A 163 2.45 9.62 -1.84
C SER A 163 2.78 9.75 -0.35
N ASN A 164 3.41 10.85 0.06
CA ASN A 164 3.79 11.07 1.46
C ASN A 164 2.55 11.21 2.36
N MET A 165 1.50 11.88 1.89
CA MET A 165 0.21 11.93 2.60
C MET A 165 -0.41 10.54 2.74
N GLY A 166 -0.44 9.77 1.64
CA GLY A 166 -0.97 8.41 1.63
C GLY A 166 -0.21 7.48 2.57
N VAL A 167 1.11 7.46 2.50
CA VAL A 167 1.95 6.64 3.39
C VAL A 167 1.80 7.06 4.85
N GLY A 168 1.75 8.36 5.14
CA GLY A 168 1.61 8.85 6.50
C GLY A 168 0.29 8.44 7.15
N THR A 169 -0.82 8.53 6.42
CA THR A 169 -2.14 8.13 6.92
C THR A 169 -2.29 6.60 7.02
N ASP A 170 -1.75 5.86 6.07
CA ASP A 170 -1.75 4.39 6.07
C ASP A 170 -0.99 3.84 7.28
N MET A 171 0.20 4.37 7.58
CA MET A 171 1.00 3.96 8.74
C MET A 171 0.29 4.23 10.07
N ALA A 172 -0.47 5.33 10.19
CA ALA A 172 -1.26 5.62 11.39
C ALA A 172 -2.38 4.58 11.58
N THR A 173 -3.07 4.21 10.49
CA THR A 173 -4.11 3.18 10.51
C THR A 173 -3.52 1.81 10.87
N GLU A 174 -2.40 1.44 10.26
CA GLU A 174 -1.71 0.19 10.58
C GLU A 174 -1.22 0.13 12.03
N PHE A 175 -0.83 1.27 12.61
CA PHE A 175 -0.46 1.32 14.02
C PHE A 175 -1.64 1.00 14.95
N MET A 176 -2.87 1.45 14.60
CA MET A 176 -4.08 1.06 15.33
C MET A 176 -4.35 -0.46 15.22
N VAL A 177 -4.14 -1.04 14.03
CA VAL A 177 -4.24 -2.51 13.85
C VAL A 177 -3.19 -3.24 14.68
N LEU A 178 -1.97 -2.72 14.78
CA LEU A 178 -0.91 -3.29 15.61
C LEU A 178 -1.30 -3.28 17.11
N LEU A 179 -1.91 -2.20 17.59
CA LEU A 179 -2.43 -2.12 18.96
C LEU A 179 -3.57 -3.12 19.20
N ALA A 180 -4.45 -3.31 18.22
CA ALA A 180 -5.50 -4.33 18.28
C ALA A 180 -4.89 -5.75 18.34
N CYS A 181 -3.88 -6.04 17.50
CA CYS A 181 -3.15 -7.30 17.51
C CYS A 181 -2.44 -7.58 18.85
N TRP A 182 -2.00 -6.55 19.56
CA TRP A 182 -1.39 -6.72 20.89
C TRP A 182 -2.36 -7.34 21.89
N ARG A 183 -3.65 -6.99 21.83
CA ARG A 183 -4.70 -7.50 22.73
C ARG A 183 -5.44 -8.73 22.20
N LEU A 184 -5.22 -9.10 20.95
CA LEU A 184 -5.93 -10.19 20.29
C LEU A 184 -5.91 -11.52 21.08
N PRO A 185 -4.76 -11.99 21.62
CA PRO A 185 -4.72 -13.24 22.39
C PRO A 185 -5.52 -13.21 23.69
N ASP A 186 -5.78 -12.02 24.24
CA ASP A 186 -6.52 -11.85 25.50
C ASP A 186 -8.02 -11.72 25.27
N ILE A 187 -8.43 -11.07 24.17
CA ILE A 187 -9.84 -10.82 23.87
C ILE A 187 -10.46 -12.00 23.12
N PHE A 188 -9.72 -12.63 22.21
CA PHE A 188 -10.19 -13.75 21.38
C PHE A 188 -9.25 -14.97 21.48
N PRO A 189 -9.12 -15.61 22.67
CA PRO A 189 -8.15 -16.68 22.89
C PRO A 189 -8.41 -17.93 22.04
N GLU A 190 -9.67 -18.28 21.79
CA GLU A 190 -10.01 -19.47 21.01
C GLU A 190 -9.71 -19.28 19.52
N GLU A 191 -10.10 -18.15 18.96
CA GLU A 191 -9.84 -17.80 17.56
C GLU A 191 -8.35 -17.66 17.32
N TYR A 192 -7.62 -17.05 18.26
CA TYR A 192 -6.18 -16.91 18.18
C TYR A 192 -5.47 -18.27 18.12
N GLN A 193 -5.88 -19.24 18.96
CA GLN A 193 -5.30 -20.59 18.95
C GLN A 193 -5.60 -21.36 17.66
N LYS A 194 -6.74 -21.10 17.01
CA LYS A 194 -7.12 -21.70 15.72
C LYS A 194 -6.44 -21.04 14.53
N SER A 195 -5.77 -19.91 14.74
CA SER A 195 -5.07 -19.16 13.69
C SER A 195 -3.95 -19.99 13.07
N ALA A 196 -3.76 -19.86 11.76
CA ALA A 196 -2.67 -20.51 11.02
C ALA A 196 -1.26 -20.06 11.47
N PHE A 197 -1.15 -18.87 12.05
CA PHE A 197 0.09 -18.28 12.57
C PHE A 197 0.04 -18.08 14.09
N CYS A 198 -0.57 -19.02 14.81
CA CYS A 198 -0.56 -18.98 16.25
C CYS A 198 0.87 -19.08 16.79
N MET A 199 1.29 -18.07 17.54
CA MET A 199 2.59 -18.02 18.20
C MET A 199 2.43 -17.76 19.70
N LYS A 200 3.48 -18.04 20.48
CA LYS A 200 3.45 -17.74 21.92
C LYS A 200 3.23 -16.24 22.13
N LYS A 201 2.34 -15.87 23.05
CA LYS A 201 2.01 -14.47 23.37
C LYS A 201 3.26 -13.58 23.56
N ARG A 202 4.27 -14.09 24.27
CA ARG A 202 5.53 -13.36 24.46
C ARG A 202 6.26 -13.04 23.14
N THR A 203 6.31 -14.01 22.24
CA THR A 203 6.94 -13.84 20.91
C THR A 203 6.17 -12.83 20.08
N LEU A 204 4.83 -12.91 20.08
CA LEU A 204 3.97 -11.94 19.42
C LEU A 204 4.25 -10.52 19.92
N HIS A 205 4.23 -10.31 21.23
CA HIS A 205 4.48 -8.97 21.80
C HIS A 205 5.86 -8.41 21.46
N ILE A 206 6.91 -9.26 21.47
CA ILE A 206 8.26 -8.84 21.05
C ILE A 206 8.27 -8.40 19.59
N LEU A 207 7.66 -9.20 18.69
CA LEU A 207 7.59 -8.85 17.27
C LEU A 207 6.79 -7.56 17.04
N LEU A 208 5.61 -7.42 17.65
CA LEU A 208 4.79 -6.23 17.55
C LEU A 208 5.50 -4.99 18.08
N PHE A 209 6.30 -5.11 19.14
CA PHE A 209 7.10 -4.02 19.67
C PHE A 209 8.16 -3.52 18.67
N PHE A 210 8.91 -4.45 18.06
CA PHE A 210 9.90 -4.09 17.04
C PHE A 210 9.25 -3.52 15.78
N ILE A 211 8.14 -4.11 15.32
CA ILE A 211 7.37 -3.58 14.19
C ILE A 211 6.86 -2.17 14.51
N GLY A 212 6.33 -1.95 15.72
CA GLY A 212 5.86 -0.64 16.15
C GLY A 212 6.94 0.44 16.14
N ILE A 213 8.16 0.11 16.57
CA ILE A 213 9.30 1.03 16.50
C ILE A 213 9.63 1.38 15.04
N LEU A 214 9.68 0.38 14.15
CA LEU A 214 9.92 0.62 12.73
C LEU A 214 8.82 1.47 12.10
N MET A 215 7.55 1.20 12.42
CA MET A 215 6.41 1.97 11.92
C MET A 215 6.46 3.43 12.39
N ILE A 216 6.76 3.68 13.67
CA ILE A 216 6.91 5.05 14.19
C ILE A 216 8.07 5.76 13.50
N GLY A 217 9.20 5.09 13.32
CA GLY A 217 10.37 5.63 12.63
C GLY A 217 10.09 6.01 11.17
N THR A 218 9.45 5.12 10.42
CA THR A 218 9.08 5.37 9.00
C THR A 218 8.00 6.44 8.89
N SER A 219 6.99 6.44 9.77
CA SER A 219 5.97 7.49 9.81
C SER A 219 6.57 8.85 10.09
N TYR A 220 7.49 8.96 11.06
CA TYR A 220 8.16 10.20 11.38
C TYR A 220 8.93 10.76 10.17
N VAL A 221 9.66 9.91 9.45
CA VAL A 221 10.41 10.32 8.26
C VAL A 221 9.47 10.85 7.17
N ASN A 222 8.37 10.13 6.88
CA ASN A 222 7.41 10.56 5.85
C ASN A 222 6.66 11.83 6.22
N LEU A 223 6.22 11.95 7.49
CA LEU A 223 5.48 13.11 7.96
C LEU A 223 6.36 14.36 8.10
N SER A 224 7.67 14.19 8.37
CA SER A 224 8.60 15.34 8.48
C SER A 224 8.84 16.06 7.16
N ASP A 225 8.60 15.42 6.04
CA ASP A 225 8.76 15.98 4.70
C ASP A 225 7.45 16.58 4.14
N LEU A 226 6.34 16.53 4.92
CA LEU A 226 5.07 17.14 4.54
C LEU A 226 5.06 18.66 4.77
N THR A 227 4.36 19.37 3.88
CA THR A 227 4.01 20.77 4.11
C THR A 227 3.01 20.89 5.26
N VAL A 228 3.02 22.02 5.96
CA VAL A 228 2.11 22.24 7.11
C VAL A 228 0.63 22.01 6.76
N PRO A 229 0.09 22.51 5.63
CA PRO A 229 -1.30 22.21 5.24
C PRO A 229 -1.59 20.73 5.03
N ALA A 230 -0.65 20.00 4.41
CA ALA A 230 -0.78 18.57 4.17
C ALA A 230 -0.75 17.76 5.49
N ALA A 231 0.12 18.15 6.42
CA ALA A 231 0.19 17.54 7.75
C ALA A 231 -1.11 17.77 8.55
N ILE A 232 -1.71 18.98 8.47
CA ILE A 232 -3.01 19.27 9.09
C ILE A 232 -4.12 18.41 8.46
N ALA A 233 -4.15 18.28 7.13
CA ALA A 233 -5.13 17.45 6.42
C ALA A 233 -5.03 15.98 6.84
N CYS A 234 -3.82 15.43 6.94
CA CYS A 234 -3.58 14.07 7.45
C CYS A 234 -4.03 13.93 8.92
N GLY A 235 -3.74 14.92 9.76
CA GLY A 235 -4.16 14.94 11.16
C GLY A 235 -5.68 14.93 11.34
N ILE A 236 -6.40 15.70 10.52
CA ILE A 236 -7.88 15.72 10.52
C ILE A 236 -8.45 14.37 10.05
N TYR A 237 -7.78 13.70 9.11
CA TYR A 237 -8.23 12.39 8.64
C TYR A 237 -8.05 11.27 9.68
N ILE A 238 -7.01 11.38 10.52
CA ILE A 238 -6.68 10.36 11.54
C ILE A 238 -7.55 10.51 12.81
N LEU A 239 -8.05 11.72 13.11
CA LEU A 239 -8.92 12.03 14.27
C LEU A 239 -10.39 11.69 13.99
#